data_e5cd859fb3e9b5fb39fead7934713bfa
#
_entry.id   e5cd859fb3e9b5fb39fead7934713bfa
#
_cell.length_a   1.000
_cell.length_b   1.000
_cell.length_c   1.000
_cell.angle_alpha   90.00
_cell.angle_beta   90.00
_cell.angle_gamma   90.00
#
_symmetry.space_group_name_H-M   'P 1'
#
loop_
_entity.id
_entity.type
_entity.pdbx_description
1 polymer ?
#
loop_
_entity_poly.entity_id
_entity_poly.type
_entity_poly.pdbx_seq_one_letter_code
_entity_poly.pdbx_strand_id
1 'polypeptide(L)'
;SGSITTVGIKEVEDVKAAVDFVHKKFGRKKPVALYGFSLSASAMLMSRAEVNAIIADSPYADLEVMVNHIYRIFGPLRFPFVKITNLFSIIFFGVHPEKVSPALAVKDSKIPMLVIHGGKDSQITVENAYLLKESNPDIELWVAGDLDHGQAHFYARDEYQKRVKDFLKKHMR
;
A
#
# COMPACT_ATOMS: atom_id res chain seq x y z
N SER A 1 -16.15 8.62 5.13
CA SER A 1 -15.08 9.57 5.47
C SER A 1 -15.28 10.05 6.90
N GLY A 2 -14.39 9.72 7.78
CA GLY A 2 -14.38 10.17 9.17
C GLY A 2 -13.31 11.24 9.39
N SER A 3 -13.30 11.83 10.59
CA SER A 3 -12.27 12.77 11.03
C SER A 3 -11.00 12.07 11.56
N ILE A 4 -10.94 10.74 11.52
CA ILE A 4 -9.87 9.93 12.10
C ILE A 4 -9.37 8.94 11.04
N THR A 5 -8.06 8.91 10.81
CA THR A 5 -7.41 7.84 10.04
C THR A 5 -7.16 6.63 10.94
N THR A 6 -7.35 5.43 10.40
CA THR A 6 -7.11 4.16 11.08
C THR A 6 -5.95 3.39 10.45
N VAL A 7 -5.10 4.12 9.73
CA VAL A 7 -3.87 3.65 9.10
C VAL A 7 -4.09 2.40 8.22
N GLY A 8 -5.18 2.42 7.43
CA GLY A 8 -5.48 1.38 6.44
C GLY A 8 -6.69 0.52 6.75
N ILE A 9 -7.15 0.40 8.00
CA ILE A 9 -8.25 -0.52 8.36
C ILE A 9 -9.59 -0.05 7.84
N LYS A 10 -10.04 1.15 8.22
CA LYS A 10 -11.33 1.69 7.77
C LYS A 10 -11.23 2.25 6.35
N GLU A 11 -10.05 2.70 5.96
CA GLU A 11 -9.76 3.17 4.61
C GLU A 11 -9.98 2.08 3.55
N VAL A 12 -9.88 0.81 3.91
CA VAL A 12 -10.28 -0.33 3.05
C VAL A 12 -11.75 -0.23 2.61
N GLU A 13 -12.65 0.17 3.52
CA GLU A 13 -14.06 0.31 3.19
C GLU A 13 -14.34 1.51 2.28
N ASP A 14 -13.56 2.60 2.42
CA ASP A 14 -13.64 3.75 1.52
C ASP A 14 -13.20 3.34 0.09
N VAL A 15 -12.15 2.53 -0.04
CA VAL A 15 -11.72 1.97 -1.34
C VAL A 15 -12.82 1.12 -1.97
N LYS A 16 -13.42 0.20 -1.21
CA LYS A 16 -14.53 -0.63 -1.71
C LYS A 16 -15.71 0.22 -2.16
N ALA A 17 -16.12 1.20 -1.34
CA ALA A 17 -17.21 2.11 -1.66
C ALA A 17 -16.93 2.92 -2.94
N ALA A 18 -15.68 3.35 -3.15
CA ALA A 18 -15.27 4.05 -4.37
C ALA A 18 -15.37 3.14 -5.60
N VAL A 19 -14.91 1.89 -5.50
CA VAL A 19 -15.00 0.91 -6.59
C VAL A 19 -16.47 0.57 -6.90
N ASP A 20 -17.30 0.35 -5.89
CA ASP A 20 -18.73 0.09 -6.06
C ASP A 20 -19.46 1.29 -6.73
N PHE A 21 -19.10 2.51 -6.35
CA PHE A 21 -19.62 3.71 -7.01
C PHE A 21 -19.23 3.75 -8.50
N VAL A 22 -17.98 3.45 -8.84
CA VAL A 22 -17.52 3.41 -10.23
C VAL A 22 -18.28 2.32 -11.02
N HIS A 23 -18.40 1.13 -10.48
CA HIS A 23 -19.16 0.05 -11.12
C HIS A 23 -20.64 0.37 -11.29
N LYS A 24 -21.26 1.02 -10.31
CA LYS A 24 -22.66 1.47 -10.39
C LYS A 24 -22.84 2.55 -11.46
N LYS A 25 -21.90 3.47 -11.56
CA LYS A 25 -21.99 4.62 -12.48
C LYS A 25 -21.64 4.26 -13.92
N PHE A 26 -20.63 3.41 -14.15
CA PHE A 26 -20.07 3.15 -15.48
C PHE A 26 -20.32 1.71 -15.97
N GLY A 27 -20.86 0.85 -15.12
CA GLY A 27 -21.13 -0.56 -15.40
C GLY A 27 -19.95 -1.47 -15.05
N ARG A 28 -20.24 -2.66 -14.52
CA ARG A 28 -19.22 -3.66 -14.10
C ARG A 28 -18.36 -4.21 -15.24
N LYS A 29 -18.79 -4.05 -16.49
CA LYS A 29 -18.01 -4.49 -17.67
C LYS A 29 -16.84 -3.55 -18.02
N LYS A 30 -16.83 -2.35 -17.46
CA LYS A 30 -15.72 -1.40 -17.67
C LYS A 30 -14.55 -1.82 -16.81
N PRO A 31 -13.33 -1.95 -17.38
CA PRO A 31 -12.16 -2.26 -16.58
C PRO A 31 -11.83 -1.10 -15.62
N VAL A 32 -11.49 -1.44 -14.38
CA VAL A 32 -11.16 -0.50 -13.31
C VAL A 32 -9.77 -0.81 -12.80
N ALA A 33 -8.92 0.20 -12.69
CA ALA A 33 -7.65 0.11 -11.99
C ALA A 33 -7.65 1.06 -10.78
N LEU A 34 -7.00 0.63 -9.71
CA LEU A 34 -6.70 1.48 -8.57
C LEU A 34 -5.27 2.01 -8.68
N TYR A 35 -5.11 3.28 -8.33
CA TYR A 35 -3.82 3.92 -8.12
C TYR A 35 -3.80 4.62 -6.78
N GLY A 36 -2.78 4.36 -5.98
CA GLY A 36 -2.63 5.00 -4.68
C GLY A 36 -1.18 5.14 -4.25
N PHE A 37 -1.00 6.07 -3.32
CA PHE A 37 0.29 6.43 -2.76
C PHE A 37 0.30 6.21 -1.24
N SER A 38 1.40 5.67 -0.70
CA SER A 38 1.63 5.53 0.74
C SER A 38 0.49 4.77 1.44
N LEU A 39 -0.17 5.36 2.42
CA LEU A 39 -1.30 4.78 3.15
C LEU A 39 -2.42 4.29 2.23
N SER A 40 -2.80 5.08 1.23
CA SER A 40 -3.87 4.67 0.30
C SER A 40 -3.44 3.49 -0.58
N ALA A 41 -2.16 3.39 -0.94
CA ALA A 41 -1.62 2.24 -1.63
C ALA A 41 -1.78 0.96 -0.80
N SER A 42 -1.43 1.02 0.49
CA SER A 42 -1.57 -0.11 1.41
C SER A 42 -3.04 -0.50 1.65
N ALA A 43 -3.92 0.50 1.81
CA ALA A 43 -5.36 0.26 1.94
C ALA A 43 -5.96 -0.41 0.70
N MET A 44 -5.53 -0.01 -0.51
CA MET A 44 -5.97 -0.65 -1.76
C MET A 44 -5.51 -2.11 -1.85
N LEU A 45 -4.26 -2.41 -1.49
CA LEU A 45 -3.75 -3.79 -1.47
C LEU A 45 -4.55 -4.69 -0.51
N MET A 46 -5.03 -4.14 0.60
CA MET A 46 -5.87 -4.87 1.57
C MET A 46 -7.35 -4.94 1.19
N SER A 47 -7.83 -4.09 0.28
CA SER A 47 -9.27 -3.92 0.04
C SER A 47 -9.95 -5.13 -0.58
N ARG A 48 -9.21 -5.97 -1.33
CA ARG A 48 -9.78 -7.06 -2.14
C ARG A 48 -10.94 -6.62 -3.01
N ALA A 49 -10.92 -5.35 -3.45
CA ALA A 49 -11.95 -4.80 -4.32
C ALA A 49 -11.92 -5.47 -5.70
N GLU A 50 -13.08 -5.57 -6.36
CA GLU A 50 -13.21 -6.14 -7.70
C GLU A 50 -12.65 -5.18 -8.76
N VAL A 51 -11.34 -5.30 -9.04
CA VAL A 51 -10.63 -4.44 -10.00
C VAL A 51 -9.74 -5.26 -10.91
N ASN A 52 -9.36 -4.68 -12.04
CA ASN A 52 -8.53 -5.35 -13.05
C ASN A 52 -7.03 -5.19 -12.77
N ALA A 53 -6.62 -4.13 -12.06
CA ALA A 53 -5.22 -3.86 -11.76
C ALA A 53 -5.08 -2.92 -10.53
N ILE A 54 -3.94 -3.01 -9.85
CA ILE A 54 -3.58 -2.10 -8.76
C ILE A 54 -2.17 -1.56 -9.02
N ILE A 55 -2.01 -0.25 -8.88
CA ILE A 55 -0.71 0.44 -8.88
C ILE A 55 -0.52 1.03 -7.48
N ALA A 56 0.45 0.53 -6.75
CA ALA A 56 0.76 0.91 -5.39
C ALA A 56 2.12 1.60 -5.33
N ASP A 57 2.13 2.89 -5.06
CA ASP A 57 3.35 3.68 -4.93
C ASP A 57 3.69 3.86 -3.45
N SER A 58 4.89 3.45 -3.06
CA SER A 58 5.45 3.53 -1.71
C SER A 58 4.54 2.96 -0.60
N PRO A 59 3.93 1.77 -0.78
CA PRO A 59 3.10 1.15 0.25
C PRO A 59 3.95 0.62 1.42
N TYR A 60 3.40 0.59 2.63
CA TYR A 60 3.91 -0.32 3.65
C TYR A 60 3.34 -1.74 3.41
N ALA A 61 4.10 -2.74 3.80
CA ALA A 61 3.72 -4.15 3.67
C ALA A 61 3.10 -4.71 4.96
N ASP A 62 3.48 -4.12 6.10
CA ASP A 62 3.05 -4.54 7.42
C ASP A 62 3.11 -3.35 8.37
N LEU A 63 2.02 -3.09 9.09
CA LEU A 63 1.93 -1.93 9.97
C LEU A 63 2.87 -2.04 11.17
N GLU A 64 3.06 -3.23 11.71
CA GLU A 64 3.95 -3.44 12.85
C GLU A 64 5.41 -3.21 12.45
N VAL A 65 5.81 -3.68 11.27
CA VAL A 65 7.14 -3.42 10.69
C VAL A 65 7.35 -1.91 10.52
N MET A 66 6.38 -1.21 9.96
CA MET A 66 6.43 0.24 9.76
C MET A 66 6.54 0.98 11.11
N VAL A 67 5.71 0.64 12.10
CA VAL A 67 5.76 1.27 13.44
C VAL A 67 7.11 1.02 14.11
N ASN A 68 7.64 -0.20 14.06
CA ASN A 68 8.96 -0.52 14.59
C ASN A 68 10.07 0.28 13.91
N HIS A 69 9.95 0.56 12.60
CA HIS A 69 10.91 1.41 11.88
C HIS A 69 10.85 2.85 12.37
N ILE A 70 9.65 3.44 12.50
CA ILE A 70 9.47 4.81 12.98
C ILE A 70 10.09 5.01 14.37
N TYR A 71 9.88 4.05 15.28
CA TYR A 71 10.41 4.13 16.64
C TYR A 71 11.88 3.73 16.79
N ARG A 72 12.58 3.34 15.70
CA ARG A 72 14.01 2.94 15.77
C ARG A 72 14.93 4.00 16.34
N ILE A 73 14.57 5.28 16.23
CA ILE A 73 15.32 6.41 16.78
C ILE A 73 15.53 6.30 18.31
N PHE A 74 14.63 5.60 19.01
CA PHE A 74 14.70 5.38 20.45
C PHE A 74 15.55 4.17 20.84
N GLY A 75 16.25 3.51 19.89
CA GLY A 75 17.07 2.32 20.17
C GLY A 75 16.31 1.23 20.92
N PRO A 76 16.86 0.66 22.01
CA PRO A 76 16.18 -0.38 22.79
C PRO A 76 14.85 0.06 23.43
N LEU A 77 14.72 1.36 23.72
CA LEU A 77 13.48 1.92 24.28
C LEU A 77 12.29 1.86 23.30
N ARG A 78 12.53 1.60 22.00
CA ARG A 78 11.45 1.44 21.02
C ARG A 78 10.41 0.38 21.43
N PHE A 79 10.85 -0.72 22.06
CA PHE A 79 9.96 -1.82 22.41
C PHE A 79 8.81 -1.42 23.34
N PRO A 80 9.04 -0.71 24.48
CA PRO A 80 7.93 -0.21 25.28
C PRO A 80 7.08 0.81 24.52
N PHE A 81 7.66 1.70 23.71
CA PHE A 81 6.89 2.67 22.92
C PHE A 81 5.97 1.99 21.90
N VAL A 82 6.47 1.00 21.16
CA VAL A 82 5.63 0.22 20.21
C VAL A 82 4.49 -0.47 20.96
N LYS A 83 4.75 -1.11 22.12
CA LYS A 83 3.70 -1.76 22.91
C LYS A 83 2.64 -0.77 23.40
N ILE A 84 3.06 0.41 23.87
CA ILE A 84 2.14 1.46 24.31
C ILE A 84 1.31 1.95 23.12
N THR A 85 1.94 2.23 21.97
CA THR A 85 1.24 2.66 20.76
C THR A 85 0.21 1.64 20.30
N ASN A 86 0.58 0.35 20.28
CA ASN A 86 -0.34 -0.73 19.92
C ASN A 86 -1.51 -0.81 20.90
N LEU A 87 -1.26 -0.70 22.20
CA LEU A 87 -2.30 -0.70 23.22
C LEU A 87 -3.27 0.48 23.05
N PHE A 88 -2.74 1.70 22.81
CA PHE A 88 -3.55 2.88 22.53
C PHE A 88 -4.37 2.70 21.24
N SER A 89 -3.79 2.14 20.19
CA SER A 89 -4.49 1.86 18.94
C SER A 89 -5.70 0.95 19.16
N ILE A 90 -5.55 -0.07 19.99
CA ILE A 90 -6.63 -1.01 20.32
C ILE A 90 -7.71 -0.32 21.16
N ILE A 91 -7.32 0.37 22.24
CA ILE A 91 -8.27 0.96 23.19
C ILE A 91 -9.07 2.11 22.56
N PHE A 92 -8.42 3.03 21.87
CA PHE A 92 -9.07 4.26 21.38
C PHE A 92 -9.64 4.14 19.99
N PHE A 93 -9.09 3.26 19.15
CA PHE A 93 -9.49 3.16 17.73
C PHE A 93 -10.00 1.79 17.33
N GLY A 94 -9.88 0.78 18.21
CA GLY A 94 -10.20 -0.62 17.88
C GLY A 94 -9.28 -1.20 16.79
N VAL A 95 -8.11 -0.59 16.60
CA VAL A 95 -7.13 -0.98 15.59
C VAL A 95 -6.12 -1.94 16.19
N HIS A 96 -6.01 -3.12 15.61
CA HIS A 96 -5.03 -4.14 15.94
C HIS A 96 -3.89 -4.09 14.91
N PRO A 97 -2.74 -3.41 15.19
CA PRO A 97 -1.68 -3.22 14.20
C PRO A 97 -1.16 -4.53 13.60
N GLU A 98 -1.11 -5.58 14.39
CA GLU A 98 -0.68 -6.93 13.96
C GLU A 98 -1.60 -7.58 12.89
N LYS A 99 -2.82 -7.04 12.72
CA LYS A 99 -3.77 -7.50 11.69
C LYS A 99 -3.74 -6.66 10.42
N VAL A 100 -2.97 -5.57 10.43
CA VAL A 100 -2.87 -4.63 9.30
C VAL A 100 -1.66 -5.01 8.46
N SER A 101 -1.84 -5.97 7.57
CA SER A 101 -0.76 -6.50 6.73
C SER A 101 -1.18 -6.61 5.27
N PRO A 102 -0.85 -5.60 4.44
CA PRO A 102 -0.93 -5.72 2.98
C PRO A 102 -0.24 -6.97 2.44
N ALA A 103 0.90 -7.35 3.00
CA ALA A 103 1.65 -8.55 2.59
C ALA A 103 0.80 -9.82 2.71
N LEU A 104 0.08 -9.98 3.83
CA LEU A 104 -0.84 -11.10 3.99
C LEU A 104 -2.05 -11.00 3.06
N ALA A 105 -2.53 -9.79 2.80
CA ALA A 105 -3.71 -9.57 1.94
C ALA A 105 -3.44 -9.92 0.47
N VAL A 106 -2.22 -9.67 -0.04
CA VAL A 106 -1.86 -9.93 -1.44
C VAL A 106 -1.43 -11.36 -1.73
N LYS A 107 -1.14 -12.16 -0.71
CA LYS A 107 -0.53 -13.50 -0.82
C LYS A 107 -1.23 -14.40 -1.86
N ASP A 108 -2.55 -14.45 -1.83
CA ASP A 108 -3.35 -15.31 -2.72
C ASP A 108 -4.07 -14.51 -3.82
N SER A 109 -3.75 -13.22 -3.96
CA SER A 109 -4.39 -12.35 -4.94
C SER A 109 -3.93 -12.69 -6.35
N LYS A 110 -4.91 -12.77 -7.27
CA LYS A 110 -4.65 -12.90 -8.71
C LYS A 110 -4.81 -11.59 -9.47
N ILE A 111 -5.12 -10.51 -8.76
CA ILE A 111 -5.19 -9.17 -9.36
C ILE A 111 -3.77 -8.74 -9.74
N PRO A 112 -3.52 -8.33 -10.99
CA PRO A 112 -2.23 -7.78 -11.39
C PRO A 112 -1.87 -6.54 -10.54
N MET A 113 -0.64 -6.48 -10.04
CA MET A 113 -0.17 -5.41 -9.18
C MET A 113 1.18 -4.88 -9.65
N LEU A 114 1.30 -3.56 -9.75
CA LEU A 114 2.58 -2.86 -9.91
C LEU A 114 2.88 -2.14 -8.60
N VAL A 115 3.98 -2.52 -7.96
CA VAL A 115 4.53 -1.82 -6.79
C VAL A 115 5.71 -0.97 -7.24
N ILE A 116 5.66 0.32 -6.90
CA ILE A 116 6.72 1.29 -7.15
C ILE A 116 7.25 1.73 -5.79
N HIS A 117 8.58 1.82 -5.61
CA HIS A 117 9.16 2.20 -4.33
C HIS A 117 10.50 2.91 -4.51
N GLY A 118 10.75 3.95 -3.73
CA GLY A 118 12.07 4.58 -3.68
C GLY A 118 13.09 3.70 -2.98
N GLY A 119 14.27 3.52 -3.56
CA GLY A 119 15.30 2.64 -2.97
C GLY A 119 15.93 3.19 -1.68
N LYS A 120 15.79 4.51 -1.43
CA LYS A 120 16.21 5.18 -0.20
C LYS A 120 15.03 5.81 0.55
N ASP A 121 13.85 5.22 0.43
CA ASP A 121 12.66 5.69 1.14
C ASP A 121 12.92 5.69 2.65
N SER A 122 12.97 6.89 3.23
CA SER A 122 13.28 7.12 4.64
C SER A 122 12.08 6.96 5.57
N GLN A 123 10.86 6.99 5.03
CA GLN A 123 9.61 6.88 5.78
C GLN A 123 9.12 5.42 5.82
N ILE A 124 9.03 4.80 4.65
CA ILE A 124 8.64 3.40 4.49
C ILE A 124 9.77 2.71 3.73
N THR A 125 10.62 1.98 4.45
CA THR A 125 11.82 1.42 3.86
C THR A 125 11.52 0.44 2.72
N VAL A 126 12.45 0.33 1.77
CA VAL A 126 12.31 -0.50 0.56
C VAL A 126 12.07 -1.98 0.87
N GLU A 127 12.43 -2.45 2.05
CA GLU A 127 12.16 -3.81 2.55
C GLU A 127 10.65 -4.12 2.51
N ASN A 128 9.79 -3.11 2.69
CA ASN A 128 8.34 -3.29 2.55
C ASN A 128 7.96 -3.71 1.12
N ALA A 129 8.59 -3.15 0.11
CA ALA A 129 8.35 -3.53 -1.29
C ALA A 129 8.85 -4.96 -1.59
N TYR A 130 9.99 -5.34 -1.02
CA TYR A 130 10.51 -6.70 -1.14
C TYR A 130 9.62 -7.71 -0.42
N LEU A 131 9.11 -7.38 0.77
CA LEU A 131 8.18 -8.23 1.52
C LEU A 131 6.86 -8.47 0.75
N LEU A 132 6.33 -7.44 0.09
CA LEU A 132 5.17 -7.59 -0.81
C LEU A 132 5.48 -8.54 -1.98
N LYS A 133 6.62 -8.36 -2.62
CA LYS A 133 7.08 -9.21 -3.73
C LYS A 133 7.31 -10.65 -3.30
N GLU A 134 7.86 -10.88 -2.12
CA GLU A 134 8.05 -12.21 -1.54
C GLU A 134 6.70 -12.87 -1.21
N SER A 135 5.75 -12.09 -0.68
CA SER A 135 4.42 -12.57 -0.34
C SER A 135 3.59 -12.94 -1.57
N ASN A 136 3.77 -12.23 -2.67
CA ASN A 136 3.16 -12.54 -3.96
C ASN A 136 4.16 -12.34 -5.11
N PRO A 137 4.76 -13.45 -5.61
CA PRO A 137 5.73 -13.39 -6.70
C PRO A 137 5.21 -12.83 -8.03
N ASP A 138 3.89 -12.75 -8.23
CA ASP A 138 3.28 -12.20 -9.44
C ASP A 138 3.27 -10.65 -9.46
N ILE A 139 3.59 -9.99 -8.35
CA ILE A 139 3.71 -8.53 -8.27
C ILE A 139 4.85 -8.05 -9.19
N GLU A 140 4.56 -7.10 -10.08
CA GLU A 140 5.58 -6.35 -10.80
C GLU A 140 6.16 -5.30 -9.85
N LEU A 141 7.45 -5.41 -9.51
CA LEU A 141 8.13 -4.48 -8.61
C LEU A 141 9.12 -3.61 -9.38
N TRP A 142 9.03 -2.30 -9.15
CA TRP A 142 10.04 -1.34 -9.57
C TRP A 142 10.58 -0.56 -8.38
N VAL A 143 11.87 -0.79 -8.06
CA VAL A 143 12.63 0.04 -7.12
C VAL A 143 13.28 1.17 -7.90
N ALA A 144 12.90 2.40 -7.59
CA ALA A 144 13.28 3.60 -8.32
C ALA A 144 14.61 4.19 -7.80
N GLY A 145 15.71 3.46 -8.01
CA GLY A 145 17.06 3.93 -7.67
C GLY A 145 17.18 4.44 -6.22
N ASP A 146 17.94 5.50 -6.03
CA ASP A 146 18.24 6.12 -4.74
C ASP A 146 17.21 7.19 -4.32
N LEU A 147 15.98 7.11 -4.81
CA LEU A 147 14.93 8.08 -4.53
C LEU A 147 14.25 7.79 -3.19
N ASP A 148 13.77 8.86 -2.54
CA ASP A 148 13.05 8.82 -1.27
C ASP A 148 11.52 8.65 -1.49
N HIS A 149 10.73 8.72 -0.43
CA HIS A 149 9.29 8.49 -0.39
C HIS A 149 8.52 9.32 -1.43
N GLY A 150 7.84 8.66 -2.37
CA GLY A 150 7.07 9.29 -3.44
C GLY A 150 7.88 10.07 -4.47
N GLN A 151 9.20 10.08 -4.40
CA GLN A 151 10.04 10.86 -5.30
C GLN A 151 10.12 10.31 -6.73
N ALA A 152 9.80 9.02 -6.95
CA ALA A 152 9.84 8.40 -8.26
C ALA A 152 8.98 9.13 -9.29
N HIS A 153 7.79 9.60 -8.90
CA HIS A 153 6.90 10.34 -9.76
C HIS A 153 7.49 11.67 -10.26
N PHE A 154 8.35 12.31 -9.48
CA PHE A 154 8.93 13.63 -9.78
C PHE A 154 10.29 13.51 -10.48
N TYR A 155 11.20 12.69 -9.95
CA TYR A 155 12.59 12.64 -10.36
C TYR A 155 12.91 11.56 -11.41
N ALA A 156 12.04 10.54 -11.54
CA ALA A 156 12.12 9.52 -12.59
C ALA A 156 10.86 9.50 -13.47
N ARG A 157 10.31 10.70 -13.77
CA ARG A 157 8.99 10.91 -14.36
C ARG A 157 8.72 10.12 -15.62
N ASP A 158 9.65 10.12 -16.57
CA ASP A 158 9.46 9.46 -17.87
C ASP A 158 9.39 7.94 -17.71
N GLU A 159 10.28 7.36 -16.91
CA GLU A 159 10.28 5.93 -16.61
C GLU A 159 9.02 5.55 -15.78
N TYR A 160 8.65 6.38 -14.81
CA TYR A 160 7.43 6.21 -14.04
C TYR A 160 6.20 6.11 -14.94
N GLN A 161 6.01 7.11 -15.80
CA GLN A 161 4.88 7.15 -16.74
C GLN A 161 4.91 6.00 -17.74
N LYS A 162 6.09 5.63 -18.22
CA LYS A 162 6.25 4.49 -19.12
C LYS A 162 5.78 3.19 -18.44
N ARG A 163 6.28 2.89 -17.24
CA ARG A 163 5.92 1.67 -16.50
C ARG A 163 4.44 1.59 -16.18
N VAL A 164 3.86 2.69 -15.69
CA VAL A 164 2.42 2.77 -15.41
C VAL A 164 1.60 2.55 -16.68
N LYS A 165 1.95 3.21 -17.79
CA LYS A 165 1.24 3.05 -19.06
C LYS A 165 1.36 1.62 -19.62
N ASP A 166 2.53 1.03 -19.58
CA ASP A 166 2.76 -0.32 -20.10
C ASP A 166 2.02 -1.36 -19.26
N PHE A 167 2.04 -1.22 -17.94
CA PHE A 167 1.28 -2.06 -17.02
C PHE A 167 -0.24 -1.96 -17.28
N LEU A 168 -0.79 -0.75 -17.38
CA LEU A 168 -2.21 -0.55 -17.67
C LEU A 168 -2.60 -1.10 -19.04
N LYS A 169 -1.80 -0.89 -20.10
CA LYS A 169 -2.07 -1.46 -21.42
C LYS A 169 -2.12 -2.99 -21.41
N LYS A 170 -1.31 -3.62 -20.57
CA LYS A 170 -1.24 -5.08 -20.43
C LYS A 170 -2.48 -5.65 -19.74
N HIS A 171 -3.03 -4.96 -18.73
CA HIS A 171 -4.03 -5.49 -17.81
C HIS A 171 -5.43 -4.85 -17.89
N MET A 172 -5.60 -3.76 -18.67
CA MET A 172 -6.88 -3.03 -18.83
C MET A 172 -7.54 -3.28 -20.19
N ARG A 173 -7.46 -4.52 -20.69
CA ARG A 173 -8.10 -4.92 -21.95
C ARG A 173 -9.48 -5.52 -21.72
#